data_6d9170c1551a8c7275410f13d9848adf
#
_entry.id   6d9170c1551a8c7275410f13d9848adf
#
_cell.length_a   1.000
_cell.length_b   1.000
_cell.length_c   1.000
_cell.angle_alpha   90.00
_cell.angle_beta   90.00
_cell.angle_gamma   90.00
#
_symmetry.space_group_name_H-M   'P 1'
#
loop_
_entity.id
_entity.type
_entity.pdbx_description
1 polymer ?
#
loop_
_entity_poly.entity_id
_entity_poly.type
_entity_poly.pdbx_seq_one_letter_code
_entity_poly.pdbx_strand_id
1 'polypeptide(L)'
;MLKGKLYLENQECEGNYDFINITESYMTQGFAKKFGDETKEIFSKALWMIDEKYSNTADYLQSFVYELDDNKEDKIRFWMILDEYKNGVHIVTALLPEEY
;
A
#
# COMPACT_ATOMS: atom_id res chain seq x y z
N MET A 1 -0.26 -3.74 -17.03
CA MET A 1 1.12 -3.30 -16.74
C MET A 1 1.14 -1.86 -16.28
N LEU A 2 1.85 -1.57 -15.21
CA LEU A 2 1.94 -0.23 -14.67
C LEU A 2 2.76 0.69 -15.59
N LYS A 3 2.31 1.93 -15.73
CA LYS A 3 3.01 2.93 -16.55
C LYS A 3 4.22 3.53 -15.84
N GLY A 4 4.24 3.46 -14.52
CA GLY A 4 5.30 4.00 -13.71
C GLY A 4 5.95 2.95 -12.84
N LYS A 5 6.79 3.41 -11.93
CA LYS A 5 7.50 2.54 -10.98
C LYS A 5 6.98 2.73 -9.57
N LEU A 6 6.74 1.62 -8.88
CA LEU A 6 6.26 1.61 -7.51
C LEU A 6 7.43 1.32 -6.58
N TYR A 7 7.58 2.14 -5.56
CA TYR A 7 8.63 1.99 -4.56
C TYR A 7 8.03 1.87 -3.17
N LEU A 8 8.52 0.91 -2.39
CA LEU A 8 8.17 0.77 -1.00
C LEU A 8 9.22 1.48 -0.17
N GLU A 9 8.81 2.49 0.60
CA GLU A 9 9.72 3.21 1.48
C GLU A 9 10.06 2.36 2.71
N ASN A 10 11.24 2.57 3.28
CA ASN A 10 11.64 1.83 4.47
C ASN A 10 10.75 2.18 5.65
N GLN A 11 10.27 1.15 6.36
CA GLN A 11 9.51 1.38 7.59
C GLN A 11 10.44 1.85 8.71
N GLU A 12 9.89 2.64 9.64
CA GLU A 12 10.68 3.17 10.74
C GLU A 12 10.88 2.16 11.88
N CYS A 13 9.91 1.27 12.05
CA CYS A 13 9.92 0.28 13.13
C CYS A 13 9.59 -1.09 12.59
N GLU A 14 10.09 -2.13 13.26
CA GLU A 14 9.65 -3.48 12.97
C GLU A 14 8.29 -3.72 13.61
N GLY A 15 7.48 -4.56 12.95
CA GLY A 15 6.19 -4.97 13.47
C GLY A 15 6.01 -6.47 13.31
N ASN A 16 4.77 -6.91 13.41
CA ASN A 16 4.43 -8.31 13.20
C ASN A 16 3.09 -8.42 12.47
N TYR A 17 2.81 -7.47 11.61
CA TYR A 17 1.54 -7.41 10.89
C TYR A 17 1.61 -8.25 9.62
N ASP A 18 0.52 -8.94 9.33
CA ASP A 18 0.43 -9.86 8.20
C ASP A 18 -0.42 -9.23 7.10
N PHE A 19 0.25 -8.73 6.04
CA PHE A 19 -0.39 -8.11 4.90
C PHE A 19 -0.86 -9.10 3.84
N ILE A 20 -0.62 -10.41 4.05
CA ILE A 20 -1.00 -11.42 3.06
C ILE A 20 -2.32 -12.09 3.42
N ASN A 21 -2.50 -12.46 4.68
CA ASN A 21 -3.73 -13.14 5.13
C ASN A 21 -4.79 -12.12 5.54
N ILE A 22 -5.12 -11.21 4.61
CA ILE A 22 -6.10 -10.17 4.87
C ILE A 22 -7.52 -10.68 4.64
N THR A 23 -8.44 -10.21 5.47
CA THR A 23 -9.85 -10.59 5.38
C THR A 23 -10.61 -9.68 4.41
N GLU A 24 -10.34 -8.37 4.49
CA GLU A 24 -10.98 -7.37 3.64
C GLU A 24 -9.96 -6.33 3.19
N SER A 25 -10.23 -5.73 2.05
CA SER A 25 -9.40 -4.66 1.52
C SER A 25 -10.28 -3.49 1.09
N TYR A 26 -9.81 -2.29 1.39
CA TYR A 26 -10.49 -1.05 1.02
C TYR A 26 -9.54 -0.11 0.32
N MET A 27 -10.07 0.64 -0.62
CA MET A 27 -9.34 1.70 -1.30
C MET A 27 -10.21 2.96 -1.21
N THR A 28 -9.64 4.04 -0.70
CA THR A 28 -10.40 5.29 -0.61
C THR A 28 -10.73 5.83 -1.98
N GLN A 29 -11.72 6.73 -2.03
CA GLN A 29 -12.10 7.37 -3.29
C GLN A 29 -10.93 8.18 -3.87
N GLY A 30 -10.17 8.85 -3.02
CA GLY A 30 -9.00 9.60 -3.46
C GLY A 30 -7.95 8.70 -4.10
N PHE A 31 -7.67 7.56 -3.47
CA PHE A 31 -6.73 6.58 -4.02
C PHE A 31 -7.20 6.07 -5.39
N ALA A 32 -8.46 5.64 -5.47
CA ALA A 32 -9.01 5.10 -6.69
C ALA A 32 -9.06 6.15 -7.82
N LYS A 33 -9.40 7.40 -7.50
CA LYS A 33 -9.40 8.48 -8.47
C LYS A 33 -8.01 8.77 -8.99
N LYS A 34 -7.03 8.77 -8.09
CA LYS A 34 -5.65 9.12 -8.44
C LYS A 34 -5.03 8.11 -9.40
N PHE A 35 -5.29 6.83 -9.18
CA PHE A 35 -4.66 5.78 -9.97
C PHE A 35 -5.54 5.23 -11.10
N GLY A 36 -6.84 5.51 -11.08
CA GLY A 36 -7.74 5.14 -12.16
C GLY A 36 -7.68 3.66 -12.52
N ASP A 37 -7.37 3.35 -13.76
CA ASP A 37 -7.35 1.97 -14.29
C ASP A 37 -6.27 1.12 -13.62
N GLU A 38 -5.27 1.73 -13.03
CA GLU A 38 -4.16 1.01 -12.39
C GLU A 38 -4.41 0.71 -10.91
N THR A 39 -5.54 1.16 -10.36
CA THR A 39 -5.84 1.07 -8.92
C THR A 39 -5.64 -0.35 -8.37
N LYS A 40 -6.26 -1.34 -8.99
CA LYS A 40 -6.19 -2.73 -8.51
C LYS A 40 -4.80 -3.32 -8.67
N GLU A 41 -4.14 -3.01 -9.76
CA GLU A 41 -2.79 -3.53 -10.02
C GLU A 41 -1.78 -2.94 -9.03
N ILE A 42 -1.89 -1.64 -8.73
CA ILE A 42 -1.03 -0.99 -7.75
C ILE A 42 -1.27 -1.60 -6.37
N PHE A 43 -2.53 -1.80 -5.98
CA PHE A 43 -2.87 -2.39 -4.70
C PHE A 43 -2.25 -3.79 -4.55
N SER A 44 -2.46 -4.64 -5.55
CA SER A 44 -1.94 -6.01 -5.52
C SER A 44 -0.41 -6.05 -5.48
N LYS A 45 0.23 -5.21 -6.28
CA LYS A 45 1.68 -5.15 -6.31
C LYS A 45 2.25 -4.62 -4.99
N ALA A 46 1.56 -3.64 -4.38
CA ALA A 46 1.98 -3.11 -3.09
C ALA A 46 1.97 -4.19 -2.01
N LEU A 47 0.91 -5.00 -1.95
CA LEU A 47 0.83 -6.10 -1.00
C LEU A 47 1.97 -7.09 -1.20
N TRP A 48 2.24 -7.44 -2.46
CA TRP A 48 3.33 -8.36 -2.78
C TRP A 48 4.69 -7.80 -2.35
N MET A 49 4.92 -6.51 -2.57
CA MET A 49 6.17 -5.87 -2.19
C MET A 49 6.40 -5.86 -0.68
N ILE A 50 5.33 -5.66 0.10
CA ILE A 50 5.42 -5.70 1.55
C ILE A 50 5.83 -7.10 2.02
N ASP A 51 5.18 -8.13 1.47
CA ASP A 51 5.49 -9.51 1.83
C ASP A 51 6.92 -9.87 1.44
N GLU A 52 7.34 -9.49 0.25
CA GLU A 52 8.67 -9.77 -0.27
C GLU A 52 9.77 -9.15 0.59
N LYS A 53 9.55 -7.92 1.04
CA LYS A 53 10.57 -7.17 1.77
C LYS A 53 10.58 -7.46 3.27
N TYR A 54 9.41 -7.54 3.89
CA TYR A 54 9.30 -7.62 5.34
C TYR A 54 8.76 -8.95 5.86
N SER A 55 8.00 -9.68 5.03
CA SER A 55 7.38 -10.93 5.46
C SER A 55 6.59 -10.73 6.75
N ASN A 56 6.98 -11.38 7.86
CA ASN A 56 6.27 -11.30 9.13
C ASN A 56 6.80 -10.20 10.07
N THR A 57 7.66 -9.31 9.55
CA THR A 57 8.20 -8.18 10.33
C THR A 57 7.63 -6.84 9.89
N ALA A 58 6.56 -6.84 9.10
CA ALA A 58 5.96 -5.61 8.58
C ALA A 58 5.29 -4.80 9.69
N ASP A 59 5.48 -3.48 9.63
CA ASP A 59 4.75 -2.55 10.49
C ASP A 59 3.34 -2.34 9.92
N TYR A 60 2.44 -1.83 10.74
CA TYR A 60 1.04 -1.64 10.36
C TYR A 60 0.85 -0.61 9.24
N LEU A 61 1.75 0.35 9.12
CA LEU A 61 1.68 1.40 8.10
C LEU A 61 2.85 1.23 7.14
N GLN A 62 2.52 1.12 5.85
CA GLN A 62 3.52 1.01 4.79
C GLN A 62 3.34 2.17 3.83
N SER A 63 4.42 2.90 3.57
CA SER A 63 4.40 4.07 2.71
C SER A 63 4.99 3.75 1.35
N PHE A 64 4.31 4.19 0.29
CA PHE A 64 4.72 3.93 -1.08
C PHE A 64 4.84 5.22 -1.86
N VAL A 65 5.69 5.18 -2.88
CA VAL A 65 5.82 6.24 -3.87
C VAL A 65 5.63 5.63 -5.25
N TYR A 66 4.74 6.19 -6.04
CA TYR A 66 4.54 5.82 -7.43
C TYR A 66 5.09 6.93 -8.31
N GLU A 67 6.09 6.61 -9.11
CA GLU A 67 6.78 7.59 -9.95
C GLU A 67 6.48 7.30 -11.42
N LEU A 68 5.91 8.30 -12.11
CA LEU A 68 5.62 8.16 -13.53
C LEU A 68 6.90 8.32 -14.35
N ASP A 69 7.07 7.45 -15.36
CA ASP A 69 8.30 7.39 -16.14
C ASP A 69 8.63 8.69 -16.87
N ASP A 70 7.62 9.39 -17.35
CA ASP A 70 7.81 10.56 -18.20
C ASP A 70 8.12 11.84 -17.42
N ASN A 71 7.93 11.81 -16.11
CA ASN A 71 8.15 13.00 -15.30
C ASN A 71 8.50 12.59 -13.87
N LYS A 72 9.79 12.61 -13.56
CA LYS A 72 10.29 12.25 -12.24
C LYS A 72 9.81 13.15 -11.12
N GLU A 73 9.23 14.30 -11.47
CA GLU A 73 8.64 15.20 -10.49
C GLU A 73 7.20 14.80 -10.13
N ASP A 74 6.56 14.00 -10.98
CA ASP A 74 5.20 13.51 -10.72
C ASP A 74 5.26 12.26 -9.88
N LYS A 75 5.40 12.45 -8.58
CA LYS A 75 5.40 11.36 -7.60
C LYS A 75 4.11 11.39 -6.82
N ILE A 76 3.48 10.22 -6.73
CA ILE A 76 2.25 10.07 -5.96
C ILE A 76 2.58 9.20 -4.76
N ARG A 77 2.39 9.74 -3.55
CA ARG A 77 2.60 9.00 -2.32
C ARG A 77 1.28 8.45 -1.83
N PHE A 78 1.30 7.20 -1.36
CA PHE A 78 0.12 6.61 -0.72
C PHE A 78 0.56 5.68 0.40
N TRP A 79 -0.40 5.35 1.27
CA TRP A 79 -0.18 4.49 2.41
C TRP A 79 -1.06 3.25 2.32
N MET A 80 -0.53 2.14 2.85
CA MET A 80 -1.29 0.92 3.10
C MET A 80 -1.28 0.70 4.60
N ILE A 81 -2.47 0.68 5.22
CA ILE A 81 -2.60 0.52 6.65
C ILE A 81 -3.35 -0.77 6.96
N LEU A 82 -2.79 -1.57 7.84
CA LEU A 82 -3.40 -2.82 8.28
C LEU A 82 -3.98 -2.65 9.68
N ASP A 83 -5.27 -2.95 9.81
CA ASP A 83 -5.96 -3.00 11.09
C ASP A 83 -6.25 -4.45 11.44
N GLU A 84 -5.78 -4.89 12.60
CA GLU A 84 -6.03 -6.23 13.11
C GLU A 84 -7.07 -6.17 14.24
N TYR A 85 -8.09 -7.01 14.14
CA TYR A 85 -9.15 -7.07 15.13
C TYR A 85 -9.08 -8.39 15.90
N LYS A 86 -9.62 -8.40 17.13
CA LYS A 86 -9.53 -9.53 18.06
C LYS A 86 -10.13 -10.83 17.53
N ASN A 87 -11.06 -10.74 16.60
CA ASN A 87 -11.73 -11.92 16.02
C ASN A 87 -11.00 -12.47 14.79
N GLY A 88 -9.76 -12.08 14.58
CA GLY A 88 -8.97 -12.54 13.43
C GLY A 88 -9.27 -11.82 12.13
N VAL A 89 -10.00 -10.73 12.17
CA VAL A 89 -10.27 -9.92 10.98
C VAL A 89 -9.10 -8.98 10.74
N HIS A 90 -8.52 -9.05 9.54
CA HIS A 90 -7.42 -8.19 9.12
C HIS A 90 -7.89 -7.35 7.93
N ILE A 91 -7.90 -6.03 8.08
CA ILE A 91 -8.38 -5.11 7.06
C ILE A 91 -7.24 -4.22 6.59
N VAL A 92 -6.98 -4.23 5.29
CA VAL A 92 -5.99 -3.36 4.68
C VAL A 92 -6.70 -2.23 3.94
N THR A 93 -6.29 -1.00 4.22
CA THR A 93 -6.82 0.19 3.55
C THR A 93 -5.71 0.90 2.81
N ALA A 94 -5.92 1.16 1.51
CA ALA A 94 -5.03 1.99 0.71
C ALA A 94 -5.62 3.39 0.64
N LEU A 95 -4.82 4.39 0.95
CA LEU A 95 -5.29 5.77 1.02
C LEU A 95 -4.17 6.75 0.69
N LEU A 96 -4.56 7.97 0.31
CA LEU A 96 -3.60 9.06 0.17
C LEU A 96 -3.33 9.66 1.55
N PRO A 97 -2.10 10.15 1.81
CA PRO A 97 -1.77 10.69 3.14
C PRO A 97 -2.71 11.80 3.61
N GLU A 98 -3.19 12.64 2.69
CA GLU A 98 -4.11 13.73 3.03
C GLU A 98 -5.50 13.26 3.43
N GLU A 99 -5.80 11.99 3.22
CA GLU A 99 -7.09 11.41 3.61
C GLU A 99 -7.08 10.79 5.00
N TYR A 100 -5.91 10.74 5.62
CA TYR A 100 -5.76 10.08 6.92
C TYR A 100 -6.37 10.89 8.08
#